data_b21d449702cfe4f44ecab62f00d6dc92
#
_entry.id   b21d449702cfe4f44ecab62f00d6dc92
#
_cell.length_a   1.000
_cell.length_b   1.000
_cell.length_c   1.000
_cell.angle_alpha   90.00
_cell.angle_beta   90.00
_cell.angle_gamma   90.00
#
_symmetry.space_group_name_H-M   'P 1'
#
loop_
_entity.id
_entity.type
_entity.pdbx_description
1 polymer ?
#
loop_
_entity_poly.entity_id
_entity_poly.type
_entity_poly.pdbx_seq_one_letter_code
_entity_poly.pdbx_strand_id
1 'polypeptide(L)'
;MARRVQIEPMAAADWPEVRRIYAEGIATGDATFESDVPDWSHWDRSHRHECRLVARDPKTGEVIGWAALTLASSRRVYSGVAWESVYVADAWRGRGVGRALLKALIPASENAGYWTLQAGVLVENEASLALHEAVGFRRVGVQERIGRDARGGWRDRVLLERRSTKTGR
;
A
#
# COMPACT_ATOMS: atom_id res chain seq x y z
N MET A 1 17.56 -6.56 22.04
CA MET A 1 16.19 -6.61 21.47
C MET A 1 16.08 -5.59 20.34
N ALA A 2 15.71 -6.02 19.14
CA ALA A 2 15.42 -5.08 18.06
C ALA A 2 14.22 -4.22 18.47
N ARG A 3 14.40 -2.89 18.52
CA ARG A 3 13.31 -1.97 18.80
C ARG A 3 12.24 -2.12 17.71
N ARG A 4 11.01 -2.29 18.13
CA ARG A 4 9.86 -2.50 17.23
C ARG A 4 9.60 -1.23 16.42
N VAL A 5 9.42 -1.37 15.10
CA VAL A 5 9.02 -0.26 14.21
C VAL A 5 7.76 0.42 14.78
N GLN A 6 7.75 1.74 14.83
CA GLN A 6 6.59 2.52 15.23
C GLN A 6 5.68 2.78 14.03
N ILE A 7 4.40 2.44 14.16
CA ILE A 7 3.38 2.77 13.15
C ILE A 7 2.46 3.84 13.73
N GLU A 8 2.29 4.93 13.00
CA GLU A 8 1.48 6.06 13.44
C GLU A 8 0.77 6.74 12.25
N PRO A 9 -0.24 7.58 12.51
CA PRO A 9 -0.88 8.36 11.47
C PRO A 9 0.11 9.26 10.75
N MET A 10 0.00 9.32 9.41
CA MET A 10 0.79 10.22 8.59
C MET A 10 0.36 11.68 8.77
N ALA A 11 1.30 12.56 8.97
CA ALA A 11 1.12 14.02 8.93
C ALA A 11 1.53 14.57 7.56
N ALA A 12 1.01 15.75 7.18
CA ALA A 12 1.40 16.41 5.93
C ALA A 12 2.92 16.70 5.86
N ALA A 13 3.55 16.95 7.00
CA ALA A 13 4.99 17.15 7.11
C ALA A 13 5.82 15.90 6.73
N ASP A 14 5.23 14.72 6.70
CA ASP A 14 5.90 13.47 6.31
C ASP A 14 6.00 13.32 4.78
N TRP A 15 5.30 14.16 4.02
CA TRP A 15 5.24 14.04 2.57
C TRP A 15 6.60 13.96 1.87
N PRO A 16 7.62 14.75 2.20
CA PRO A 16 8.93 14.64 1.54
C PRO A 16 9.53 13.23 1.63
N GLU A 17 9.42 12.57 2.77
CA GLU A 17 9.91 11.22 2.99
C GLU A 17 9.02 10.17 2.32
N VAL A 18 7.69 10.32 2.41
CA VAL A 18 6.71 9.48 1.71
C VAL A 18 6.95 9.54 0.19
N ARG A 19 7.15 10.75 -0.35
CA ARG A 19 7.46 10.96 -1.76
C ARG A 19 8.76 10.25 -2.18
N ARG A 20 9.81 10.37 -1.37
CA ARG A 20 11.10 9.70 -1.61
C ARG A 20 10.92 8.18 -1.65
N ILE A 21 10.23 7.60 -0.68
CA ILE A 21 9.99 6.14 -0.61
C ILE A 21 9.15 5.67 -1.79
N TYR A 22 8.17 6.46 -2.21
CA TYR A 22 7.37 6.16 -3.39
C TYR A 22 8.23 6.15 -4.65
N ALA A 23 9.12 7.13 -4.81
CA ALA A 23 10.08 7.19 -5.93
C ALA A 23 11.03 5.98 -5.96
N GLU A 24 11.51 5.53 -4.79
CA GLU A 24 12.31 4.30 -4.68
C GLU A 24 11.52 3.07 -5.18
N GLY A 25 10.23 2.96 -4.85
CA GLY A 25 9.35 1.91 -5.35
C GLY A 25 9.17 1.96 -6.86
N ILE A 26 8.89 3.13 -7.42
CA ILE A 26 8.76 3.33 -8.87
C ILE A 26 10.05 2.91 -9.58
N ALA A 27 11.20 3.28 -9.04
CA ALA A 27 12.51 2.97 -9.62
C ALA A 27 12.80 1.46 -9.74
N THR A 28 12.14 0.60 -8.96
CA THR A 28 12.28 -0.86 -9.09
C THR A 28 11.72 -1.40 -10.41
N GLY A 29 10.73 -0.71 -10.98
CA GLY A 29 9.98 -1.17 -12.16
C GLY A 29 8.95 -2.27 -11.87
N ASP A 30 8.88 -2.79 -10.65
CA ASP A 30 8.01 -3.92 -10.29
C ASP A 30 6.98 -3.59 -9.18
N ALA A 31 6.96 -2.36 -8.68
CA ALA A 31 6.06 -1.98 -7.59
C ALA A 31 4.75 -1.37 -8.07
N THR A 32 4.73 -0.71 -9.22
CA THR A 32 3.58 0.07 -9.71
C THR A 32 3.69 0.29 -11.21
N PHE A 33 2.57 0.65 -11.85
CA PHE A 33 2.53 1.16 -13.23
C PHE A 33 2.88 2.65 -13.33
N GLU A 34 2.88 3.37 -12.21
CA GLU A 34 3.23 4.79 -12.21
C GLU A 34 4.68 4.99 -12.63
N SER A 35 4.92 6.01 -13.45
CA SER A 35 6.25 6.42 -13.91
C SER A 35 6.87 7.51 -13.06
N ASP A 36 6.02 8.33 -12.44
CA ASP A 36 6.43 9.51 -11.67
C ASP A 36 5.63 9.63 -10.39
N VAL A 37 6.26 10.20 -9.36
CA VAL A 37 5.56 10.52 -8.12
C VAL A 37 4.73 11.79 -8.34
N PRO A 38 3.42 11.77 -8.01
CA PRO A 38 2.59 12.96 -8.09
C PRO A 38 3.07 14.04 -7.09
N ASP A 39 2.61 15.27 -7.28
CA ASP A 39 2.75 16.29 -6.25
C ASP A 39 1.84 16.00 -5.04
N TRP A 40 2.09 16.71 -3.93
CA TRP A 40 1.30 16.58 -2.70
C TRP A 40 -0.20 16.77 -2.94
N SER A 41 -0.57 17.80 -3.69
CA SER A 41 -1.97 18.14 -3.94
C SER A 41 -2.74 17.01 -4.66
N HIS A 42 -2.11 16.39 -5.63
CA HIS A 42 -2.70 15.24 -6.34
C HIS A 42 -2.78 14.01 -5.43
N TRP A 43 -1.68 13.69 -4.73
CA TRP A 43 -1.63 12.55 -3.83
C TRP A 43 -2.65 12.69 -2.69
N ASP A 44 -2.76 13.87 -2.09
CA ASP A 44 -3.68 14.17 -0.99
C ASP A 44 -5.15 14.01 -1.41
N ARG A 45 -5.51 14.49 -2.61
CA ARG A 45 -6.88 14.33 -3.14
C ARG A 45 -7.23 12.89 -3.51
N SER A 46 -6.27 12.11 -3.99
CA SER A 46 -6.51 10.74 -4.47
C SER A 46 -6.55 9.70 -3.35
N HIS A 47 -5.90 9.96 -2.23
CA HIS A 47 -5.86 9.06 -1.09
C HIS A 47 -6.82 9.47 0.01
N ARG A 48 -7.42 8.48 0.68
CA ARG A 48 -8.32 8.72 1.80
C ARG A 48 -7.55 9.34 2.96
N HIS A 49 -8.19 10.29 3.67
CA HIS A 49 -7.58 10.95 4.84
C HIS A 49 -7.43 9.98 6.02
N GLU A 50 -8.47 9.14 6.20
CA GLU A 50 -8.39 8.03 7.16
C GLU A 50 -7.44 6.94 6.65
N CYS A 51 -6.82 6.23 7.57
CA CYS A 51 -5.93 5.09 7.28
C CYS A 51 -4.63 5.45 6.52
N ARG A 52 -4.15 6.70 6.63
CA ARG A 52 -2.81 7.08 6.20
C ARG A 52 -1.83 6.78 7.31
N LEU A 53 -0.91 5.85 7.08
CA LEU A 53 0.03 5.38 8.09
C LEU A 53 1.47 5.56 7.62
N VAL A 54 2.35 5.87 8.56
CA VAL A 54 3.80 5.84 8.36
C VAL A 54 4.46 4.90 9.36
N ALA A 55 5.53 4.26 8.92
CA ALA A 55 6.42 3.50 9.77
C ALA A 55 7.65 4.36 10.06
N ARG A 56 8.04 4.49 11.34
CA ARG A 56 9.24 5.24 11.73
C ARG A 56 10.32 4.33 12.30
N ASP A 57 11.56 4.68 11.98
CA ASP A 57 12.71 4.12 12.66
C ASP A 57 12.68 4.55 14.13
N PRO A 58 12.65 3.60 15.08
CA PRO A 58 12.57 3.94 16.51
C PRO A 58 13.82 4.62 17.07
N LYS A 59 14.91 4.69 16.30
CA LYS A 59 16.16 5.35 16.71
C LYS A 59 16.22 6.80 16.22
N THR A 60 15.85 7.04 14.98
CA THR A 60 16.01 8.35 14.33
C THR A 60 14.69 9.12 14.19
N GLY A 61 13.53 8.43 14.26
CA GLY A 61 12.23 9.01 13.98
C GLY A 61 11.95 9.19 12.47
N GLU A 62 12.89 8.84 11.61
CA GLU A 62 12.75 8.96 10.15
C GLU A 62 11.64 8.04 9.63
N VAL A 63 10.87 8.51 8.65
CA VAL A 63 9.88 7.67 7.95
C VAL A 63 10.61 6.66 7.06
N ILE A 64 10.30 5.39 7.26
CA ILE A 64 10.91 4.25 6.58
C ILE A 64 9.92 3.42 5.77
N GLY A 65 8.65 3.79 5.79
CA GLY A 65 7.58 3.18 5.00
C GLY A 65 6.26 3.90 5.21
N TRP A 66 5.32 3.65 4.31
CA TRP A 66 3.98 4.22 4.40
C TRP A 66 2.92 3.29 3.81
N ALA A 67 1.68 3.47 4.24
CA ALA A 67 0.51 2.81 3.69
C ALA A 67 -0.66 3.79 3.61
N ALA A 68 -1.51 3.64 2.59
CA ALA A 68 -2.69 4.46 2.40
C ALA A 68 -3.75 3.73 1.57
N LEU A 69 -4.96 4.31 1.51
CA LEU A 69 -6.10 3.78 0.79
C LEU A 69 -6.57 4.74 -0.31
N THR A 70 -7.00 4.18 -1.44
CA THR A 70 -7.80 4.86 -2.46
C THR A 70 -9.13 4.14 -2.65
N LEU A 71 -10.20 4.85 -2.99
CA LEU A 71 -11.49 4.20 -3.25
C LEU A 71 -11.41 3.32 -4.51
N ALA A 72 -11.98 2.13 -4.43
CA ALA A 72 -12.05 1.23 -5.58
C ALA A 72 -13.07 1.69 -6.63
N SER A 73 -14.10 2.44 -6.23
CA SER A 73 -15.16 2.91 -7.10
C SER A 73 -15.84 4.15 -6.53
N SER A 74 -16.36 5.01 -7.41
CA SER A 74 -17.22 6.13 -7.03
C SER A 74 -18.67 5.72 -6.73
N ARG A 75 -19.05 4.48 -7.06
CA ARG A 75 -20.40 3.98 -6.81
C ARG A 75 -20.61 3.71 -5.32
N ARG A 76 -21.70 4.24 -4.75
CA ARG A 76 -22.02 4.12 -3.33
C ARG A 76 -22.09 2.68 -2.82
N VAL A 77 -22.53 1.74 -3.65
CA VAL A 77 -22.61 0.31 -3.32
C VAL A 77 -21.25 -0.28 -2.98
N TYR A 78 -20.15 0.31 -3.46
CA TYR A 78 -18.77 -0.10 -3.17
C TYR A 78 -18.02 0.85 -2.21
N SER A 79 -18.74 1.66 -1.43
CA SER A 79 -18.12 2.67 -0.55
C SER A 79 -17.20 2.10 0.52
N GLY A 80 -17.31 0.83 0.85
CA GLY A 80 -16.43 0.12 1.77
C GLY A 80 -15.36 -0.73 1.09
N VAL A 81 -15.12 -0.53 -0.20
CA VAL A 81 -14.06 -1.21 -0.95
C VAL A 81 -12.96 -0.21 -1.29
N ALA A 82 -11.73 -0.52 -0.90
CA ALA A 82 -10.58 0.34 -1.16
C ALA A 82 -9.40 -0.46 -1.70
N TRP A 83 -8.60 0.20 -2.54
CA TRP A 83 -7.26 -0.24 -2.89
C TRP A 83 -6.30 0.20 -1.78
N GLU A 84 -5.46 -0.69 -1.32
CA GLU A 84 -4.35 -0.34 -0.44
C GLU A 84 -3.06 -0.14 -1.24
N SER A 85 -2.19 0.68 -0.69
CA SER A 85 -0.82 0.86 -1.15
C SER A 85 0.11 0.76 0.04
N VAL A 86 1.20 0.01 -0.09
CA VAL A 86 2.24 -0.10 0.92
C VAL A 86 3.61 -0.01 0.26
N TYR A 87 4.45 0.87 0.78
CA TYR A 87 5.81 1.13 0.29
C TYR A 87 6.80 1.16 1.44
N VAL A 88 7.96 0.59 1.24
CA VAL A 88 9.04 0.52 2.23
C VAL A 88 10.32 1.05 1.60
N ALA A 89 11.04 1.90 2.33
CA ALA A 89 12.33 2.43 1.92
C ALA A 89 13.32 1.28 1.59
N ASP A 90 14.12 1.44 0.55
CA ASP A 90 15.03 0.41 0.03
C ASP A 90 15.90 -0.22 1.14
N ALA A 91 16.50 0.61 1.99
CA ALA A 91 17.35 0.16 3.09
C ALA A 91 16.61 -0.65 4.17
N TRP A 92 15.28 -0.62 4.18
CA TRP A 92 14.44 -1.25 5.20
C TRP A 92 13.61 -2.42 4.66
N ARG A 93 13.74 -2.76 3.40
CA ARG A 93 13.07 -3.94 2.81
C ARG A 93 13.57 -5.24 3.44
N GLY A 94 12.69 -6.24 3.50
CA GLY A 94 13.01 -7.53 4.11
C GLY A 94 13.13 -7.54 5.63
N ARG A 95 12.82 -6.41 6.31
CA ARG A 95 12.93 -6.26 7.77
C ARG A 95 11.59 -6.23 8.49
N GLY A 96 10.50 -6.62 7.81
CA GLY A 96 9.16 -6.71 8.39
C GLY A 96 8.37 -5.39 8.45
N VAL A 97 8.90 -4.28 7.91
CA VAL A 97 8.22 -2.97 7.92
C VAL A 97 6.90 -3.01 7.18
N GLY A 98 6.86 -3.58 5.97
CA GLY A 98 5.62 -3.72 5.20
C GLY A 98 4.56 -4.56 5.92
N ARG A 99 4.98 -5.63 6.59
CA ARG A 99 4.09 -6.46 7.40
C ARG A 99 3.53 -5.68 8.59
N ALA A 100 4.34 -4.87 9.26
CA ALA A 100 3.89 -4.03 10.37
C ALA A 100 2.87 -2.99 9.90
N LEU A 101 3.12 -2.33 8.75
CA LEU A 101 2.18 -1.39 8.13
C LEU A 101 0.84 -2.04 7.80
N LEU A 102 0.83 -3.18 7.08
CA LEU A 102 -0.40 -3.87 6.73
C LEU A 102 -1.16 -4.39 7.95
N LYS A 103 -0.46 -4.90 8.96
CA LYS A 103 -1.08 -5.32 10.22
C LYS A 103 -1.74 -4.18 11.00
N ALA A 104 -1.25 -2.95 10.85
CA ALA A 104 -1.87 -1.76 11.42
C ALA A 104 -3.00 -1.21 10.52
N LEU A 105 -2.82 -1.27 9.20
CA LEU A 105 -3.80 -0.78 8.22
C LEU A 105 -5.11 -1.58 8.26
N ILE A 106 -5.04 -2.89 8.42
CA ILE A 106 -6.21 -3.78 8.42
C ILE A 106 -7.23 -3.37 9.50
N PRO A 107 -6.90 -3.32 10.79
CA PRO A 107 -7.87 -2.90 11.80
C PRO A 107 -8.27 -1.42 11.66
N ALA A 108 -7.38 -0.55 11.22
CA ALA A 108 -7.71 0.85 10.96
C ALA A 108 -8.76 0.98 9.86
N SER A 109 -8.63 0.22 8.78
CA SER A 109 -9.61 0.20 7.68
C SER A 109 -10.96 -0.37 8.11
N GLU A 110 -10.97 -1.42 8.91
CA GLU A 110 -12.21 -2.01 9.47
C GLU A 110 -12.95 -1.00 10.36
N ASN A 111 -12.21 -0.29 11.22
CA ASN A 111 -12.77 0.75 12.07
C ASN A 111 -13.31 1.95 11.29
N ALA A 112 -12.73 2.24 10.13
CA ALA A 112 -13.19 3.28 9.21
C ALA A 112 -14.36 2.84 8.31
N GLY A 113 -14.81 1.59 8.41
CA GLY A 113 -15.97 1.07 7.68
C GLY A 113 -15.64 0.38 6.36
N TYR A 114 -14.37 0.13 6.06
CA TYR A 114 -13.99 -0.63 4.86
C TYR A 114 -14.14 -2.13 5.10
N TRP A 115 -14.96 -2.78 4.28
CA TRP A 115 -15.20 -4.23 4.39
C TRP A 115 -14.30 -5.06 3.47
N THR A 116 -13.72 -4.45 2.42
CA THR A 116 -12.79 -5.13 1.50
C THR A 116 -11.60 -4.23 1.18
N LEU A 117 -10.41 -4.77 1.37
CA LEU A 117 -9.18 -4.21 0.83
C LEU A 117 -8.75 -5.01 -0.39
N GLN A 118 -8.40 -4.29 -1.46
CA GLN A 118 -7.83 -4.85 -2.68
C GLN A 118 -6.38 -4.46 -2.82
N ALA A 119 -5.57 -5.35 -3.38
CA ALA A 119 -4.19 -5.09 -3.75
C ALA A 119 -3.94 -5.56 -5.19
N GLY A 120 -3.24 -4.76 -5.97
CA GLY A 120 -2.78 -5.13 -7.29
C GLY A 120 -1.26 -5.25 -7.29
N VAL A 121 -0.73 -6.44 -7.52
CA VAL A 121 0.69 -6.72 -7.43
C VAL A 121 1.18 -7.30 -8.75
N LEU A 122 2.21 -6.69 -9.35
CA LEU A 122 2.82 -7.23 -10.56
C LEU A 122 3.33 -8.65 -10.30
N VAL A 123 3.13 -9.56 -11.23
CA VAL A 123 3.42 -11.01 -11.05
C VAL A 123 4.87 -11.29 -10.68
N GLU A 124 5.80 -10.42 -11.09
CA GLU A 124 7.23 -10.53 -10.77
C GLU A 124 7.59 -10.08 -9.35
N ASN A 125 6.69 -9.36 -8.67
CA ASN A 125 6.92 -8.88 -7.31
C ASN A 125 6.53 -9.95 -6.28
N GLU A 126 7.27 -11.03 -6.24
CA GLU A 126 7.02 -12.17 -5.35
C GLU A 126 7.05 -11.81 -3.87
N ALA A 127 7.93 -10.86 -3.48
CA ALA A 127 8.02 -10.39 -2.12
C ALA A 127 6.72 -9.72 -1.65
N SER A 128 6.10 -8.90 -2.51
CA SER A 128 4.81 -8.26 -2.22
C SER A 128 3.66 -9.28 -2.18
N LEU A 129 3.64 -10.25 -3.09
CA LEU A 129 2.66 -11.34 -3.08
C LEU A 129 2.72 -12.11 -1.75
N ALA A 130 3.90 -12.54 -1.34
CA ALA A 130 4.10 -13.25 -0.08
C ALA A 130 3.72 -12.39 1.14
N LEU A 131 4.03 -11.10 1.11
CA LEU A 131 3.67 -10.15 2.16
C LEU A 131 2.15 -10.07 2.36
N HIS A 132 1.40 -9.91 1.27
CA HIS A 132 -0.06 -9.78 1.32
C HIS A 132 -0.72 -11.08 1.79
N GLU A 133 -0.29 -12.22 1.27
CA GLU A 133 -0.78 -13.54 1.70
C GLU A 133 -0.52 -13.79 3.20
N ALA A 134 0.65 -13.37 3.70
CA ALA A 134 1.02 -13.53 5.11
C ALA A 134 0.15 -12.71 6.08
N VAL A 135 -0.59 -11.70 5.60
CA VAL A 135 -1.51 -10.89 6.42
C VAL A 135 -2.99 -11.14 6.07
N GLY A 136 -3.27 -12.19 5.32
CA GLY A 136 -4.63 -12.70 5.11
C GLY A 136 -5.31 -12.25 3.82
N PHE A 137 -4.57 -11.71 2.85
CA PHE A 137 -5.10 -11.53 1.50
C PHE A 137 -5.12 -12.87 0.76
N ARG A 138 -6.12 -13.06 -0.09
CA ARG A 138 -6.19 -14.19 -1.02
C ARG A 138 -5.99 -13.73 -2.46
N ARG A 139 -5.43 -14.55 -3.31
CA ARG A 139 -5.38 -14.29 -4.74
C ARG A 139 -6.76 -14.49 -5.35
N VAL A 140 -7.25 -13.48 -6.06
CA VAL A 140 -8.50 -13.57 -6.82
C VAL A 140 -8.21 -14.14 -8.21
N GLY A 141 -7.13 -13.69 -8.84
CA GLY A 141 -6.71 -14.15 -10.16
C GLY A 141 -5.62 -13.28 -10.75
N VAL A 142 -5.18 -13.64 -11.95
CA VAL A 142 -4.21 -12.88 -12.74
C VAL A 142 -4.96 -12.07 -13.80
N GLN A 143 -4.67 -10.79 -13.86
CA GLN A 143 -5.14 -9.89 -14.90
C GLN A 143 -4.05 -9.79 -15.97
N GLU A 144 -4.25 -10.54 -17.06
CA GLU A 144 -3.27 -10.62 -18.13
C GLU A 144 -3.21 -9.31 -18.92
N ARG A 145 -1.99 -8.80 -19.14
CA ARG A 145 -1.72 -7.58 -19.92
C ARG A 145 -2.61 -6.40 -19.53
N ILE A 146 -2.80 -6.21 -18.22
CA ILE A 146 -3.73 -5.21 -17.67
C ILE A 146 -3.24 -3.78 -17.92
N GLY A 147 -1.94 -3.57 -18.08
CA GLY A 147 -1.34 -2.27 -18.30
C GLY A 147 0.03 -2.35 -18.94
N ARG A 148 0.53 -1.20 -19.39
CA ARG A 148 1.89 -1.04 -19.90
C ARG A 148 2.76 -0.37 -18.87
N ASP A 149 3.98 -0.84 -18.71
CA ASP A 149 4.98 -0.15 -17.92
C ASP A 149 5.56 1.07 -18.65
N ALA A 150 6.43 1.82 -17.97
CA ALA A 150 7.06 3.02 -18.53
C ALA A 150 7.91 2.76 -19.78
N ARG A 151 8.29 1.50 -20.04
CA ARG A 151 9.03 1.07 -21.24
C ARG A 151 8.10 0.60 -22.36
N GLY A 152 6.78 0.64 -22.14
CA GLY A 152 5.76 0.23 -23.09
C GLY A 152 5.48 -1.26 -23.13
N GLY A 153 6.10 -2.06 -22.26
CA GLY A 153 5.86 -3.50 -22.12
C GLY A 153 4.53 -3.80 -21.42
N TRP A 154 3.80 -4.78 -21.94
CA TRP A 154 2.61 -5.28 -21.27
C TRP A 154 2.97 -6.05 -20.01
N ARG A 155 2.24 -5.80 -18.92
CA ARG A 155 2.47 -6.43 -17.62
C ARG A 155 1.20 -7.09 -17.09
N ASP A 156 1.39 -8.24 -16.48
CA ASP A 156 0.35 -8.97 -15.77
C ASP A 156 0.33 -8.54 -14.29
N ARG A 157 -0.86 -8.53 -13.70
CA ARG A 157 -1.06 -8.18 -12.31
C ARG A 157 -1.88 -9.24 -11.60
N VAL A 158 -1.44 -9.65 -10.43
CA VAL A 158 -2.27 -10.45 -9.51
C VAL A 158 -3.20 -9.51 -8.78
N LEU A 159 -4.49 -9.80 -8.83
CA LEU A 159 -5.49 -9.17 -7.97
C LEU A 159 -5.60 -9.99 -6.69
N LEU A 160 -5.37 -9.32 -5.55
CA LEU A 160 -5.58 -9.89 -4.22
C LEU A 160 -6.68 -9.12 -3.51
N GLU A 161 -7.37 -9.78 -2.59
CA GLU A 161 -8.34 -9.12 -1.73
C GLU A 161 -8.31 -9.67 -0.32
N ARG A 162 -8.68 -8.84 0.66
CA ARG A 162 -8.97 -9.26 2.02
C ARG A 162 -10.36 -8.78 2.40
N ARG A 163 -11.27 -9.73 2.65
CA ARG A 163 -12.63 -9.43 3.13
C ARG A 163 -12.65 -9.44 4.65
N SER A 164 -13.12 -8.35 5.24
CA SER A 164 -13.29 -8.25 6.70
C SER A 164 -14.36 -9.24 7.20
N THR A 165 -14.10 -9.83 8.35
CA THR A 165 -15.08 -10.63 9.10
C THR A 165 -15.77 -9.82 10.19
N LYS A 166 -15.38 -8.56 10.39
CA LYS A 166 -15.87 -7.67 11.46
C LYS A 166 -16.80 -6.59 10.94
N THR A 167 -16.50 -6.04 9.77
CA THR A 167 -17.19 -4.89 9.15
C THR A 167 -17.89 -5.32 7.88
N GLY A 168 -19.08 -4.74 7.61
CA GLY A 168 -19.86 -5.03 6.40
C GLY A 168 -20.49 -6.43 6.41
N ARG A 169 -21.01 -6.86 7.55
CA ARG A 169 -21.75 -8.12 7.72
C ARG A 169 -23.17 -8.00 7.17
#